data_0f68547464fe5b2ac9c2bbb5b1e09879
#
_entry.id   0f68547464fe5b2ac9c2bbb5b1e09879
#
_cell.length_a   1.000
_cell.length_b   1.000
_cell.length_c   1.000
_cell.angle_alpha   90.00
_cell.angle_beta   90.00
_cell.angle_gamma   90.00
#
_symmetry.space_group_name_H-M   'P 1'
#
loop_
_entity.id
_entity.type
_entity.pdbx_description
1 polymer ?
#
loop_
_entity_poly.entity_id
_entity_poly.type
_entity_poly.pdbx_seq_one_letter_code
_entity_poly.pdbx_strand_id
1 'polypeptide(L)'
;MSVETKEISQTAMALVLGIQHQVKYYLSKVHVSDNDFEKYKGKTLPELKNEKYIFKTYPFTKFTKKGGKDICGQKDNEMTTPKEVGEYVAKEYSPMAFAIVRRFFGLTPESMIESICGEGNLTPPNLGSGKSGSLFMFTKDHKFVIKVIPKREEKILCKIFPLYFSYIQENPQTLIPRFYGMFRIKPQKDEEYRYVVMNNLFPNDNFPLQYKFDLKGSMYGRKANEKERNKKSPCFKDLDFVEQKAEIHIGPKLLQPFKEQVEKDSGLMAKMHLIDYSMLVGVHNLTEEELEVACKRLGIEVNKTKKEKVIENDKERKRDEKEEAKDQIINTNDNIIGEPAQKHDESGSNETEEKESKQEESK
;
A
#
# COMPACT_ATOMS: atom_id res chain seq x y z
N MET A 1 -28.83 13.30 -1.79
CA MET A 1 -28.03 12.48 -0.84
C MET A 1 -28.97 11.92 0.20
N SER A 2 -29.09 10.60 0.28
CA SER A 2 -29.97 9.92 1.23
C SER A 2 -29.49 10.12 2.68
N VAL A 3 -30.37 9.95 3.64
CA VAL A 3 -30.08 10.06 5.08
C VAL A 3 -28.94 9.12 5.47
N GLU A 4 -28.87 7.92 4.88
CA GLU A 4 -27.80 6.93 5.11
C GLU A 4 -26.39 7.43 4.73
N THR A 5 -26.26 8.16 3.62
CA THR A 5 -24.95 8.72 3.22
C THR A 5 -24.47 9.83 4.14
N LYS A 6 -25.41 10.53 4.80
CA LYS A 6 -25.08 11.56 5.81
C LYS A 6 -24.65 10.96 7.14
N GLU A 7 -25.26 9.86 7.59
CA GLU A 7 -24.90 9.16 8.83
C GLU A 7 -23.54 8.48 8.72
N ILE A 8 -23.26 7.79 7.62
CA ILE A 8 -21.94 7.20 7.36
C ILE A 8 -20.84 8.26 7.36
N SER A 9 -21.12 9.46 6.79
CA SER A 9 -20.18 10.58 6.79
C SER A 9 -19.91 11.14 8.20
N GLN A 10 -20.89 11.20 9.07
CA GLN A 10 -20.73 11.70 10.45
C GLN A 10 -19.97 10.71 11.32
N THR A 11 -20.27 9.42 11.24
CA THR A 11 -19.56 8.36 11.98
C THR A 11 -18.09 8.28 11.52
N ALA A 12 -17.85 8.37 10.22
CA ALA A 12 -16.48 8.38 9.67
C ALA A 12 -15.67 9.59 10.18
N MET A 13 -16.27 10.77 10.22
CA MET A 13 -15.62 11.97 10.74
C MET A 13 -15.35 11.85 12.25
N ALA A 14 -16.30 11.35 13.02
CA ALA A 14 -16.13 11.13 14.47
C ALA A 14 -14.98 10.15 14.75
N LEU A 15 -14.85 9.09 13.94
CA LEU A 15 -13.71 8.16 14.03
C LEU A 15 -12.38 8.86 13.75
N VAL A 16 -12.27 9.66 12.69
CA VAL A 16 -11.07 10.44 12.35
C VAL A 16 -10.68 11.35 13.51
N LEU A 17 -11.60 12.16 14.01
CA LEU A 17 -11.36 13.09 15.13
C LEU A 17 -11.00 12.35 16.43
N GLY A 18 -11.64 11.22 16.70
CA GLY A 18 -11.32 10.37 17.85
C GLY A 18 -9.91 9.80 17.78
N ILE A 19 -9.49 9.33 16.61
CA ILE A 19 -8.14 8.85 16.34
C ILE A 19 -7.11 9.98 16.53
N GLN A 20 -7.35 11.14 15.92
CA GLN A 20 -6.45 12.29 16.03
C GLN A 20 -6.28 12.74 17.49
N HIS A 21 -7.39 12.87 18.22
CA HIS A 21 -7.37 13.24 19.62
C HIS A 21 -6.62 12.22 20.48
N GLN A 22 -6.86 10.93 20.28
CA GLN A 22 -6.18 9.86 21.00
C GLN A 22 -4.68 9.83 20.70
N VAL A 23 -4.29 9.92 19.42
CA VAL A 23 -2.88 9.90 18.99
C VAL A 23 -2.14 11.08 19.59
N LYS A 24 -2.70 12.28 19.51
CA LYS A 24 -2.14 13.48 20.12
C LYS A 24 -1.90 13.29 21.61
N TYR A 25 -2.91 12.81 22.34
CA TYR A 25 -2.82 12.58 23.78
C TYR A 25 -1.68 11.60 24.14
N TYR A 26 -1.65 10.42 23.51
CA TYR A 26 -0.65 9.41 23.89
C TYR A 26 0.77 9.80 23.47
N LEU A 27 0.94 10.39 22.30
CA LEU A 27 2.25 10.85 21.85
C LEU A 27 2.82 11.95 22.76
N SER A 28 1.98 12.82 23.33
CA SER A 28 2.42 13.87 24.25
C SER A 28 2.76 13.36 25.66
N LYS A 29 2.34 12.15 26.04
CA LYS A 29 2.54 11.60 27.40
C LYS A 29 3.72 10.63 27.52
N VAL A 30 4.20 10.08 26.43
CA VAL A 30 5.28 9.08 26.45
C VAL A 30 6.56 9.68 25.91
N HIS A 31 7.47 9.98 26.83
CA HIS A 31 8.81 10.46 26.50
C HIS A 31 9.83 9.35 26.73
N VAL A 32 10.72 9.16 25.76
CA VAL A 32 11.86 8.26 25.86
C VAL A 32 13.09 9.09 26.11
N SER A 33 13.68 8.95 27.29
CA SER A 33 14.97 9.59 27.60
C SER A 33 16.10 8.99 26.75
N ASP A 34 17.24 9.69 26.68
CA ASP A 34 18.43 9.15 26.02
C ASP A 34 18.88 7.85 26.68
N ASN A 35 18.81 7.78 27.99
CA ASN A 35 19.15 6.56 28.74
C ASN A 35 18.20 5.40 28.41
N ASP A 36 16.90 5.65 28.30
CA ASP A 36 15.93 4.60 27.89
C ASP A 36 16.20 4.14 26.48
N PHE A 37 16.47 5.06 25.55
CA PHE A 37 16.76 4.73 24.17
C PHE A 37 18.01 3.87 24.05
N GLU A 38 19.13 4.29 24.64
CA GLU A 38 20.39 3.54 24.60
C GLU A 38 20.28 2.20 25.36
N LYS A 39 19.48 2.15 26.43
CA LYS A 39 19.22 0.90 27.16
C LYS A 39 18.58 -0.18 26.29
N TYR A 40 17.68 0.20 25.38
CA TYR A 40 16.89 -0.75 24.60
C TYR A 40 17.31 -0.86 23.13
N LYS A 41 18.14 0.07 22.66
CA LYS A 41 18.68 0.06 21.30
C LYS A 41 19.57 -1.16 21.08
N GLY A 42 19.31 -1.89 19.98
CA GLY A 42 20.11 -3.05 19.59
C GLY A 42 19.96 -4.30 20.47
N LYS A 43 19.04 -4.30 21.46
CA LYS A 43 18.79 -5.49 22.27
C LYS A 43 18.13 -6.61 21.47
N THR A 44 18.67 -7.78 21.65
CA THR A 44 18.14 -9.02 21.07
C THR A 44 16.86 -9.49 21.77
N LEU A 45 16.08 -10.35 21.11
CA LEU A 45 14.86 -10.90 21.69
C LEU A 45 15.07 -11.63 23.04
N PRO A 46 16.14 -12.43 23.27
CA PRO A 46 16.43 -13.03 24.56
C PRO A 46 16.62 -11.99 25.68
N GLU A 47 17.33 -10.90 25.42
CA GLU A 47 17.55 -9.82 26.38
C GLU A 47 16.26 -9.08 26.71
N LEU A 48 15.37 -8.88 25.72
CA LEU A 48 14.09 -8.20 25.89
C LEU A 48 13.04 -9.05 26.60
N LYS A 49 13.14 -10.39 26.61
CA LYS A 49 12.17 -11.27 27.29
C LYS A 49 12.04 -10.99 28.79
N ASN A 50 13.11 -10.54 29.42
CA ASN A 50 13.14 -10.20 30.85
C ASN A 50 12.70 -8.77 31.13
N GLU A 51 12.58 -7.92 30.10
CA GLU A 51 12.25 -6.50 30.20
C GLU A 51 10.73 -6.28 30.06
N LYS A 52 9.96 -6.76 31.04
CA LYS A 52 8.48 -6.66 31.03
C LYS A 52 7.97 -5.22 30.85
N TYR A 53 8.75 -4.22 31.26
CA TYR A 53 8.34 -2.81 31.22
C TYR A 53 8.18 -2.27 29.80
N ILE A 54 9.08 -2.61 28.88
CA ILE A 54 9.08 -2.06 27.52
C ILE A 54 7.82 -2.43 26.71
N PHE A 55 7.29 -3.65 26.92
CA PHE A 55 6.09 -4.14 26.24
C PHE A 55 4.82 -4.01 27.07
N LYS A 56 4.88 -3.30 28.22
CA LYS A 56 3.72 -3.09 29.07
C LYS A 56 2.66 -2.26 28.35
N THR A 57 1.45 -2.78 28.32
CA THR A 57 0.26 -2.05 27.87
C THR A 57 -0.47 -1.52 29.11
N TYR A 58 -0.76 -0.23 29.12
CA TYR A 58 -1.50 0.38 30.23
C TYR A 58 -3.01 0.12 30.11
N PRO A 59 -3.78 0.26 31.23
CA PRO A 59 -5.23 0.16 31.21
C PRO A 59 -5.85 1.23 30.30
N PHE A 60 -7.15 1.08 30.02
CA PHE A 60 -7.87 2.09 29.30
C PHE A 60 -7.90 3.44 30.04
N THR A 61 -7.67 4.50 29.28
CA THR A 61 -7.87 5.89 29.69
C THR A 61 -9.29 6.30 29.29
N LYS A 62 -10.03 6.93 30.21
CA LYS A 62 -11.39 7.43 29.94
C LYS A 62 -11.32 8.89 29.55
N PHE A 63 -11.83 9.21 28.38
CA PHE A 63 -11.97 10.55 27.83
C PHE A 63 -13.42 11.01 27.97
N THR A 64 -13.62 12.21 28.53
CA THR A 64 -14.96 12.73 28.87
C THR A 64 -15.12 14.19 28.43
N LYS A 65 -16.35 14.68 28.39
CA LYS A 65 -16.66 16.09 28.06
C LYS A 65 -16.04 17.11 29.03
N LYS A 66 -15.70 16.70 30.23
CA LYS A 66 -15.15 17.56 31.30
C LYS A 66 -13.68 17.33 31.58
N GLY A 67 -13.00 16.55 30.72
CA GLY A 67 -11.68 16.04 31.00
C GLY A 67 -11.69 14.85 31.97
N GLY A 68 -10.55 14.46 32.46
CA GLY A 68 -10.41 13.29 33.32
C GLY A 68 -9.35 13.46 34.39
N LYS A 69 -8.99 12.36 35.04
CA LYS A 69 -7.83 12.26 35.89
C LYS A 69 -6.80 11.38 35.22
N ASP A 70 -5.55 11.79 35.24
CA ASP A 70 -4.43 10.98 34.75
C ASP A 70 -4.21 9.74 35.64
N ILE A 71 -3.22 8.93 35.31
CA ILE A 71 -2.85 7.74 36.07
C ILE A 71 -2.35 8.06 37.52
N CYS A 72 -1.99 9.31 37.78
CA CYS A 72 -1.60 9.83 39.10
C CYS A 72 -2.78 10.47 39.85
N GLY A 73 -3.98 10.51 39.24
CA GLY A 73 -5.17 11.10 39.86
C GLY A 73 -5.29 12.61 39.68
N GLN A 74 -4.36 13.27 38.98
CA GLN A 74 -4.40 14.71 38.73
C GLN A 74 -5.37 15.03 37.58
N LYS A 75 -6.04 16.21 37.66
CA LYS A 75 -6.94 16.67 36.62
C LYS A 75 -6.18 16.92 35.31
N ASP A 76 -6.63 16.29 34.25
CA ASP A 76 -6.05 16.42 32.91
C ASP A 76 -7.09 16.95 31.92
N ASN A 77 -6.96 18.21 31.54
CA ASN A 77 -7.86 18.86 30.58
C ASN A 77 -7.67 18.36 29.14
N GLU A 78 -6.50 17.79 28.82
CA GLU A 78 -6.25 17.19 27.50
C GLU A 78 -7.09 15.94 27.24
N MET A 79 -7.70 15.39 28.30
CA MET A 79 -8.69 14.31 28.20
C MET A 79 -10.10 14.79 27.82
N THR A 80 -10.30 16.09 27.56
CA THR A 80 -11.58 16.64 27.09
C THR A 80 -11.82 16.24 25.64
N THR A 81 -12.93 15.52 25.39
CA THR A 81 -13.25 15.02 24.05
C THR A 81 -13.78 16.12 23.12
N PRO A 82 -13.51 16.03 21.81
CA PRO A 82 -14.23 16.83 20.81
C PRO A 82 -15.73 16.55 20.86
N LYS A 83 -16.56 17.57 20.60
CA LYS A 83 -18.03 17.46 20.67
C LYS A 83 -18.58 16.36 19.76
N GLU A 84 -17.99 16.21 18.59
CA GLU A 84 -18.39 15.30 17.53
C GLU A 84 -18.12 13.83 17.90
N VAL A 85 -17.09 13.59 18.74
CA VAL A 85 -16.68 12.22 19.14
C VAL A 85 -17.47 11.71 20.34
N GLY A 86 -17.85 12.60 21.25
CA GLY A 86 -18.45 12.22 22.51
C GLY A 86 -17.45 11.55 23.48
N GLU A 87 -17.95 10.88 24.51
CA GLU A 87 -17.10 10.17 25.49
C GLU A 87 -16.63 8.82 24.94
N TYR A 88 -15.39 8.46 25.23
CA TYR A 88 -14.81 7.17 24.84
C TYR A 88 -13.75 6.70 25.83
N VAL A 89 -13.40 5.43 25.75
CA VAL A 89 -12.22 4.86 26.38
C VAL A 89 -11.22 4.44 25.33
N ALA A 90 -9.92 4.65 25.62
CA ALA A 90 -8.88 4.32 24.67
C ALA A 90 -7.63 3.82 25.38
N LYS A 91 -6.76 3.13 24.64
CA LYS A 91 -5.42 2.76 25.12
C LYS A 91 -4.42 2.69 23.96
N GLU A 92 -3.15 2.88 24.30
CA GLU A 92 -2.00 2.56 23.45
C GLU A 92 -1.38 1.25 23.95
N TYR A 93 -1.00 0.39 23.01
CA TYR A 93 -0.27 -0.85 23.30
C TYR A 93 1.22 -0.57 23.33
N SER A 94 1.92 -1.14 24.31
CA SER A 94 3.39 -1.10 24.42
C SER A 94 3.99 0.30 24.12
N PRO A 95 3.49 1.38 24.72
CA PRO A 95 3.83 2.76 24.32
C PRO A 95 5.33 3.04 24.35
N MET A 96 6.07 2.51 25.32
CA MET A 96 7.52 2.67 25.40
C MET A 96 8.22 2.03 24.21
N ALA A 97 7.86 0.79 23.83
CA ALA A 97 8.48 0.12 22.72
C ALA A 97 8.21 0.86 21.40
N PHE A 98 6.97 1.30 21.17
CA PHE A 98 6.66 2.09 19.99
C PHE A 98 7.37 3.46 19.99
N ALA A 99 7.54 4.09 21.15
CA ALA A 99 8.30 5.34 21.24
C ALA A 99 9.77 5.14 20.85
N ILE A 100 10.39 4.02 21.26
CA ILE A 100 11.74 3.65 20.84
C ILE A 100 11.80 3.38 19.32
N VAL A 101 10.82 2.65 18.76
CA VAL A 101 10.75 2.44 17.31
C VAL A 101 10.67 3.77 16.56
N ARG A 102 9.79 4.67 16.99
CA ARG A 102 9.67 6.01 16.39
C ARG A 102 11.02 6.73 16.40
N ARG A 103 11.66 6.79 17.55
CA ARG A 103 12.96 7.44 17.71
C ARG A 103 14.06 6.77 16.87
N PHE A 104 14.07 5.43 16.81
CA PHE A 104 15.03 4.67 16.00
C PHE A 104 14.97 5.05 14.52
N PHE A 105 13.77 5.36 14.02
CA PHE A 105 13.55 5.84 12.66
C PHE A 105 13.50 7.36 12.51
N GLY A 106 13.98 8.11 13.51
CA GLY A 106 14.11 9.57 13.46
C GLY A 106 12.77 10.31 13.53
N LEU A 107 11.71 9.67 14.05
CA LEU A 107 10.41 10.32 14.24
C LEU A 107 10.29 10.88 15.65
N THR A 108 9.92 12.15 15.76
CA THR A 108 9.57 12.79 17.02
C THR A 108 8.05 12.76 17.24
N PRO A 109 7.59 12.81 18.51
CA PRO A 109 6.15 12.93 18.79
C PRO A 109 5.52 14.14 18.09
N GLU A 110 6.22 15.27 18.04
CA GLU A 110 5.75 16.52 17.43
C GLU A 110 5.55 16.35 15.93
N SER A 111 6.51 15.75 15.21
CA SER A 111 6.41 15.53 13.76
C SER A 111 5.25 14.59 13.39
N MET A 112 4.96 13.60 14.22
CA MET A 112 3.81 12.72 14.01
C MET A 112 2.49 13.41 14.35
N ILE A 113 2.43 14.20 15.44
CA ILE A 113 1.25 14.98 15.80
C ILE A 113 0.92 15.99 14.69
N GLU A 114 1.91 16.69 14.17
CA GLU A 114 1.75 17.63 13.06
C GLU A 114 1.18 16.95 11.82
N SER A 115 1.71 15.79 11.46
CA SER A 115 1.27 15.04 10.28
C SER A 115 -0.14 14.45 10.43
N ILE A 116 -0.47 13.89 11.59
CA ILE A 116 -1.72 13.13 11.78
C ILE A 116 -2.86 14.03 12.30
N CYS A 117 -2.56 14.96 13.23
CA CYS A 117 -3.58 15.59 14.07
C CYS A 117 -4.01 16.99 13.64
N GLY A 118 -3.46 17.53 12.54
CA GLY A 118 -3.94 18.80 11.95
C GLY A 118 -5.30 18.66 11.30
N GLU A 119 -6.04 19.76 11.23
CA GLU A 119 -7.34 19.78 10.54
C GLU A 119 -7.19 19.38 9.07
N GLY A 120 -8.00 18.42 8.63
CA GLY A 120 -7.94 17.87 7.26
C GLY A 120 -6.67 17.08 6.94
N ASN A 121 -5.79 16.85 7.93
CA ASN A 121 -4.55 16.11 7.71
C ASN A 121 -4.74 14.61 7.57
N LEU A 122 -5.89 14.07 7.97
CA LEU A 122 -6.22 12.65 7.84
C LEU A 122 -7.39 12.47 6.88
N THR A 123 -7.20 11.62 5.86
CA THR A 123 -8.27 11.33 4.90
C THR A 123 -9.43 10.61 5.58
N PRO A 124 -10.66 10.72 5.04
CA PRO A 124 -11.76 9.86 5.46
C PRO A 124 -11.39 8.38 5.32
N PRO A 125 -11.99 7.48 6.14
CA PRO A 125 -11.75 6.06 6.02
C PRO A 125 -12.15 5.52 4.65
N ASN A 126 -11.23 4.83 3.99
CA ASN A 126 -11.45 4.17 2.70
C ASN A 126 -11.28 2.67 2.84
N LEU A 127 -12.14 1.90 2.18
CA LEU A 127 -11.95 0.46 2.07
C LEU A 127 -10.70 0.16 1.24
N GLY A 128 -9.80 -0.64 1.78
CA GLY A 128 -8.64 -1.13 1.04
C GLY A 128 -9.07 -1.96 -0.18
N SER A 129 -8.27 -1.92 -1.23
CA SER A 129 -8.48 -2.72 -2.46
C SER A 129 -8.35 -4.23 -2.24
N GLY A 130 -7.88 -4.66 -1.07
CA GLY A 130 -7.74 -6.07 -0.70
C GLY A 130 -9.03 -6.72 -0.21
N LYS A 131 -9.04 -8.07 -0.17
CA LYS A 131 -10.18 -8.89 0.30
C LYS A 131 -10.50 -8.72 1.79
N SER A 132 -9.62 -8.06 2.58
CA SER A 132 -9.77 -7.95 4.05
C SER A 132 -10.87 -7.00 4.51
N GLY A 133 -11.40 -6.14 3.64
CA GLY A 133 -12.38 -5.11 4.03
C GLY A 133 -11.86 -4.10 5.06
N SER A 134 -10.54 -4.04 5.29
CA SER A 134 -9.94 -3.11 6.25
C SER A 134 -10.11 -1.67 5.82
N LEU A 135 -10.36 -0.77 6.77
CA LEU A 135 -10.39 0.67 6.55
C LEU A 135 -8.98 1.23 6.63
N PHE A 136 -8.65 2.10 5.69
CA PHE A 136 -7.39 2.83 5.63
C PHE A 136 -7.64 4.33 5.62
N MET A 137 -6.80 5.06 6.32
CA MET A 137 -6.72 6.51 6.31
C MET A 137 -5.26 6.90 6.04
N PHE A 138 -5.07 7.95 5.26
CA PHE A 138 -3.74 8.44 4.89
C PHE A 138 -3.56 9.85 5.43
N THR A 139 -2.35 10.19 5.87
CA THR A 139 -2.04 11.58 6.17
C THR A 139 -1.91 12.38 4.88
N LYS A 140 -2.24 13.68 4.93
CA LYS A 140 -2.20 14.58 3.77
C LYS A 140 -0.80 14.73 3.18
N ASP A 141 0.22 14.64 4.03
CA ASP A 141 1.63 14.64 3.64
C ASP A 141 2.14 13.27 3.18
N HIS A 142 1.25 12.29 3.07
CA HIS A 142 1.51 10.91 2.63
C HIS A 142 2.59 10.16 3.42
N LYS A 143 2.99 10.62 4.60
CA LYS A 143 4.00 9.95 5.43
C LYS A 143 3.47 8.72 6.15
N PHE A 144 2.24 8.77 6.64
CA PHE A 144 1.65 7.72 7.46
C PHE A 144 0.36 7.15 6.89
N VAL A 145 0.16 5.87 7.23
CA VAL A 145 -1.08 5.14 6.98
C VAL A 145 -1.62 4.66 8.31
N ILE A 146 -2.90 4.88 8.54
CA ILE A 146 -3.65 4.32 9.67
C ILE A 146 -4.53 3.20 9.13
N LYS A 147 -4.31 1.98 9.59
CA LYS A 147 -5.09 0.79 9.22
C LYS A 147 -5.93 0.35 10.40
N VAL A 148 -7.25 0.27 10.21
CA VAL A 148 -8.14 -0.38 11.16
C VAL A 148 -8.00 -1.89 11.02
N ILE A 149 -7.76 -2.57 12.13
CA ILE A 149 -7.49 -4.01 12.18
C ILE A 149 -8.53 -4.75 13.02
N PRO A 150 -8.91 -5.99 12.64
CA PRO A 150 -9.80 -6.80 13.45
C PRO A 150 -9.11 -7.30 14.74
N LYS A 151 -9.92 -7.70 15.73
CA LYS A 151 -9.44 -8.22 17.02
C LYS A 151 -8.46 -9.40 16.89
N ARG A 152 -8.58 -10.20 15.82
CA ARG A 152 -7.67 -11.31 15.56
C ARG A 152 -6.27 -10.80 15.22
N GLU A 153 -6.17 -9.81 14.30
CA GLU A 153 -4.88 -9.20 13.92
C GLU A 153 -4.24 -8.47 15.10
N GLU A 154 -5.02 -7.75 15.92
CA GLU A 154 -4.55 -7.13 17.17
C GLU A 154 -3.81 -8.14 18.05
N LYS A 155 -4.45 -9.30 18.32
CA LYS A 155 -3.85 -10.36 19.17
C LYS A 155 -2.56 -10.92 18.57
N ILE A 156 -2.54 -11.14 17.26
CA ILE A 156 -1.36 -11.63 16.55
C ILE A 156 -0.23 -10.59 16.65
N LEU A 157 -0.52 -9.32 16.34
CA LEU A 157 0.47 -8.26 16.39
C LEU A 157 1.08 -8.10 17.79
N CYS A 158 0.26 -8.13 18.85
CA CYS A 158 0.77 -8.12 20.23
C CYS A 158 1.72 -9.28 20.50
N LYS A 159 1.43 -10.48 19.97
CA LYS A 159 2.25 -11.67 20.18
C LYS A 159 3.59 -11.60 19.44
N ILE A 160 3.60 -11.11 18.22
CA ILE A 160 4.80 -11.06 17.37
C ILE A 160 5.63 -9.81 17.59
N PHE A 161 5.07 -8.77 18.22
CA PHE A 161 5.70 -7.46 18.35
C PHE A 161 7.09 -7.49 19.01
N PRO A 162 7.36 -8.27 20.06
CA PRO A 162 8.71 -8.34 20.62
C PRO A 162 9.77 -8.86 19.63
N LEU A 163 9.42 -9.84 18.79
CA LEU A 163 10.31 -10.36 17.76
C LEU A 163 10.51 -9.33 16.62
N TYR A 164 9.43 -8.68 16.20
CA TYR A 164 9.49 -7.57 15.25
C TYR A 164 10.36 -6.42 15.77
N PHE A 165 10.18 -6.02 17.03
CA PHE A 165 10.93 -4.93 17.66
C PHE A 165 12.45 -5.18 17.66
N SER A 166 12.90 -6.40 17.98
CA SER A 166 14.31 -6.78 17.91
C SER A 166 14.80 -6.73 16.47
N TYR A 167 14.06 -7.36 15.57
CA TYR A 167 14.45 -7.50 14.17
C TYR A 167 14.66 -6.17 13.43
N ILE A 168 13.75 -5.19 13.60
CA ILE A 168 13.87 -3.91 12.90
C ILE A 168 15.09 -3.10 13.34
N GLN A 169 15.57 -3.29 14.56
CA GLN A 169 16.77 -2.65 15.07
C GLN A 169 18.05 -3.29 14.49
N GLU A 170 18.03 -4.61 14.32
CA GLU A 170 19.12 -5.36 13.69
C GLU A 170 19.14 -5.17 12.15
N ASN A 171 17.98 -4.89 11.55
CA ASN A 171 17.80 -4.76 10.11
C ASN A 171 17.11 -3.43 9.74
N PRO A 172 17.78 -2.28 9.88
CA PRO A 172 17.19 -0.96 9.61
C PRO A 172 16.78 -0.76 8.15
N GLN A 173 17.33 -1.58 7.23
CA GLN A 173 16.99 -1.59 5.79
C GLN A 173 15.84 -2.52 5.44
N THR A 174 15.13 -3.05 6.44
CA THR A 174 13.98 -3.94 6.23
C THR A 174 12.94 -3.31 5.31
N LEU A 175 12.37 -4.13 4.42
CA LEU A 175 11.26 -3.77 3.54
C LEU A 175 9.90 -3.95 4.22
N ILE A 176 9.88 -4.54 5.42
CA ILE A 176 8.65 -4.71 6.20
C ILE A 176 8.15 -3.34 6.64
N PRO A 177 6.84 -3.07 6.56
CA PRO A 177 6.27 -1.83 7.06
C PRO A 177 6.66 -1.55 8.52
N ARG A 178 6.97 -0.29 8.81
CA ARG A 178 7.33 0.15 10.13
C ARG A 178 6.08 0.51 10.91
N PHE A 179 5.82 -0.18 12.01
CA PHE A 179 4.73 0.12 12.91
C PHE A 179 5.16 1.15 13.93
N TYR A 180 4.48 2.29 13.97
CA TYR A 180 4.79 3.41 14.85
C TYR A 180 3.87 3.54 16.06
N GLY A 181 2.79 2.78 16.08
CA GLY A 181 1.86 2.73 17.19
C GLY A 181 0.72 1.74 16.94
N MET A 182 0.19 1.19 18.01
CA MET A 182 -1.03 0.37 17.99
C MET A 182 -1.96 0.86 19.08
N PHE A 183 -3.20 1.09 18.70
CA PHE A 183 -4.18 1.75 19.53
C PHE A 183 -5.53 1.06 19.49
N ARG A 184 -6.33 1.33 20.52
CA ARG A 184 -7.72 0.89 20.60
C ARG A 184 -8.57 2.04 21.13
N ILE A 185 -9.67 2.30 20.45
CA ILE A 185 -10.67 3.28 20.84
C ILE A 185 -12.03 2.59 20.91
N LYS A 186 -12.78 2.88 21.98
CA LYS A 186 -14.13 2.38 22.19
C LYS A 186 -15.03 3.57 22.53
N PRO A 187 -15.73 4.13 21.55
CA PRO A 187 -16.76 5.14 21.78
C PRO A 187 -17.89 4.59 22.67
N GLN A 188 -18.59 5.48 23.37
CA GLN A 188 -19.63 5.07 24.30
C GLN A 188 -20.86 4.46 23.58
N LYS A 189 -21.13 4.90 22.35
CA LYS A 189 -22.31 4.54 21.56
C LYS A 189 -22.02 3.83 20.25
N ASP A 190 -20.76 3.49 20.00
CA ASP A 190 -20.33 2.95 18.73
C ASP A 190 -19.47 1.70 18.91
N GLU A 191 -19.11 1.04 17.80
CA GLU A 191 -18.24 -0.11 17.79
C GLU A 191 -16.83 0.24 18.25
N GLU A 192 -16.12 -0.78 18.69
CA GLU A 192 -14.76 -0.68 19.13
C GLU A 192 -13.79 -0.83 17.95
N TYR A 193 -12.96 0.17 17.74
CA TYR A 193 -11.95 0.19 16.69
C TYR A 193 -10.56 -0.08 17.25
N ARG A 194 -9.80 -0.89 16.52
CA ARG A 194 -8.37 -1.16 16.74
C ARG A 194 -7.64 -0.69 15.51
N TYR A 195 -6.56 0.03 15.68
CA TYR A 195 -5.82 0.53 14.54
C TYR A 195 -4.32 0.55 14.79
N VAL A 196 -3.57 0.49 13.71
CA VAL A 196 -2.12 0.64 13.70
C VAL A 196 -1.75 1.87 12.87
N VAL A 197 -0.72 2.57 13.33
CA VAL A 197 -0.07 3.64 12.57
C VAL A 197 1.24 3.09 12.01
N MET A 198 1.42 3.21 10.71
CA MET A 198 2.60 2.71 10.02
C MET A 198 3.07 3.70 8.96
N ASN A 199 4.30 3.53 8.46
CA ASN A 199 4.76 4.31 7.33
C ASN A 199 3.93 4.04 6.07
N ASN A 200 3.76 5.05 5.24
CA ASN A 200 3.32 4.83 3.87
C ASN A 200 4.50 4.26 3.06
N LEU A 201 4.25 3.22 2.28
CA LEU A 201 5.27 2.62 1.42
C LEU A 201 5.61 3.50 0.22
N PHE A 202 4.70 4.38 -0.17
CA PHE A 202 4.86 5.32 -1.27
C PHE A 202 4.58 6.75 -0.80
N PRO A 203 5.49 7.35 -0.01
CA PRO A 203 5.24 8.61 0.69
C PRO A 203 5.42 9.86 -0.18
N ASN A 204 5.84 9.71 -1.43
CA ASN A 204 6.31 10.85 -2.22
C ASN A 204 5.38 11.16 -3.39
N ASP A 205 4.74 12.34 -3.36
CA ASP A 205 3.92 12.85 -4.45
C ASP A 205 4.74 13.37 -5.64
N ASN A 206 6.03 13.62 -5.45
CA ASN A 206 6.93 14.06 -6.53
C ASN A 206 7.21 12.95 -7.56
N PHE A 207 6.90 11.69 -7.20
CA PHE A 207 7.03 10.55 -8.09
C PHE A 207 5.66 9.86 -8.25
N PRO A 208 4.77 10.39 -9.08
CA PRO A 208 3.45 9.82 -9.28
C PRO A 208 3.58 8.42 -9.86
N LEU A 209 3.06 7.43 -9.14
CA LEU A 209 3.10 6.04 -9.57
C LEU A 209 2.13 5.82 -10.73
N GLN A 210 2.64 5.37 -11.86
CA GLN A 210 1.83 4.97 -13.00
C GLN A 210 1.03 3.70 -12.66
N TYR A 211 1.68 2.74 -11.99
CA TYR A 211 1.02 1.51 -11.54
C TYR A 211 1.81 0.86 -10.39
N LYS A 212 1.19 -0.13 -9.79
CA LYS A 212 1.76 -0.91 -8.68
C LYS A 212 1.61 -2.39 -8.97
N PHE A 213 2.48 -3.20 -8.37
CA PHE A 213 2.34 -4.64 -8.32
C PHE A 213 2.25 -5.12 -6.87
N ASP A 214 1.33 -6.04 -6.62
CA ASP A 214 1.20 -6.81 -5.39
C ASP A 214 1.63 -8.25 -5.68
N LEU A 215 2.91 -8.58 -5.43
CA LEU A 215 3.55 -9.83 -5.81
C LEU A 215 3.61 -10.80 -4.63
N LYS A 216 3.04 -11.99 -4.79
CA LYS A 216 3.02 -13.07 -3.77
C LYS A 216 3.81 -14.30 -4.15
N GLY A 217 4.35 -14.38 -5.38
CA GLY A 217 4.97 -15.59 -5.90
C GLY A 217 3.97 -16.71 -6.14
N SER A 218 2.72 -16.39 -6.48
CA SER A 218 1.62 -17.34 -6.69
C SER A 218 0.88 -17.04 -7.99
N MET A 219 0.20 -18.06 -8.55
CA MET A 219 -0.57 -17.92 -9.79
C MET A 219 -2.09 -17.94 -9.55
N TYR A 220 -2.56 -18.63 -8.50
CA TYR A 220 -3.99 -18.81 -8.27
C TYR A 220 -4.67 -17.50 -7.82
N GLY A 221 -5.60 -17.00 -8.65
CA GLY A 221 -6.33 -15.76 -8.38
C GLY A 221 -5.44 -14.49 -8.43
N ARG A 222 -4.26 -14.57 -9.06
CA ARG A 222 -3.26 -13.49 -9.10
C ARG A 222 -3.27 -12.72 -10.43
N LYS A 223 -4.49 -12.32 -10.88
CA LYS A 223 -4.70 -11.41 -12.01
C LYS A 223 -5.60 -10.27 -11.58
N ALA A 224 -5.28 -9.04 -11.95
CA ALA A 224 -6.10 -7.87 -11.69
C ALA A 224 -7.40 -7.95 -12.51
N ASN A 225 -8.54 -7.64 -11.88
CA ASN A 225 -9.81 -7.56 -12.58
C ASN A 225 -9.92 -6.24 -13.37
N GLU A 226 -10.90 -6.14 -14.25
CA GLU A 226 -11.11 -4.98 -15.11
C GLU A 226 -11.31 -3.67 -14.31
N LYS A 227 -12.01 -3.73 -13.17
CA LYS A 227 -12.21 -2.57 -12.31
C LYS A 227 -10.88 -2.02 -11.77
N GLU A 228 -9.95 -2.94 -11.42
CA GLU A 228 -8.63 -2.55 -10.94
C GLU A 228 -7.77 -2.00 -12.08
N ARG A 229 -7.80 -2.65 -13.25
CA ARG A 229 -7.04 -2.24 -14.45
C ARG A 229 -7.42 -0.83 -14.93
N ASN A 230 -8.69 -0.45 -14.79
CA ASN A 230 -9.23 0.84 -15.25
C ASN A 230 -9.02 1.99 -14.26
N LYS A 231 -8.34 1.76 -13.14
CA LYS A 231 -7.98 2.84 -12.20
C LYS A 231 -6.86 3.72 -12.77
N LYS A 232 -6.81 4.98 -12.34
CA LYS A 232 -5.72 5.92 -12.69
C LYS A 232 -4.34 5.40 -12.28
N SER A 233 -4.25 4.67 -11.16
CA SER A 233 -3.03 4.01 -10.68
C SER A 233 -3.38 2.58 -10.27
N PRO A 234 -3.43 1.63 -11.23
CA PRO A 234 -3.85 0.27 -10.97
C PRO A 234 -2.83 -0.49 -10.12
N CYS A 235 -3.32 -1.51 -9.40
CA CYS A 235 -2.50 -2.46 -8.67
C CYS A 235 -2.59 -3.82 -9.36
N PHE A 236 -1.58 -4.15 -10.13
CA PHE A 236 -1.43 -5.42 -10.83
C PHE A 236 -0.95 -6.52 -9.90
N LYS A 237 -0.96 -7.75 -10.37
CA LYS A 237 -0.58 -8.94 -9.61
C LYS A 237 0.41 -9.79 -10.39
N ASP A 238 0.76 -10.95 -9.83
CA ASP A 238 1.81 -11.83 -10.38
C ASP A 238 1.61 -12.19 -11.85
N LEU A 239 0.40 -12.59 -12.27
CA LEU A 239 0.14 -12.94 -13.67
C LEU A 239 0.23 -11.73 -14.59
N ASP A 240 -0.20 -10.56 -14.11
CA ASP A 240 -0.04 -9.31 -14.87
C ASP A 240 1.42 -8.93 -15.02
N PHE A 241 2.24 -9.15 -13.99
CA PHE A 241 3.70 -8.92 -14.03
C PHE A 241 4.37 -9.78 -15.10
N VAL A 242 4.01 -11.06 -15.15
CA VAL A 242 4.56 -12.00 -16.15
C VAL A 242 4.08 -11.66 -17.56
N GLU A 243 2.76 -11.40 -17.74
CA GLU A 243 2.16 -11.05 -19.03
C GLU A 243 2.75 -9.77 -19.63
N GLN A 244 3.02 -8.78 -18.78
CA GLN A 244 3.63 -7.51 -19.18
C GLN A 244 5.15 -7.61 -19.37
N LYS A 245 5.75 -8.77 -19.11
CA LYS A 245 7.21 -8.96 -19.09
C LYS A 245 7.91 -7.89 -18.26
N ALA A 246 7.26 -7.51 -17.12
CA ALA A 246 7.77 -6.48 -16.26
C ALA A 246 9.07 -6.95 -15.56
N GLU A 247 10.00 -6.03 -15.38
CA GLU A 247 11.28 -6.30 -14.74
C GLU A 247 11.52 -5.27 -13.62
N ILE A 248 12.18 -5.71 -12.55
CA ILE A 248 12.60 -4.84 -11.45
C ILE A 248 14.10 -4.58 -11.61
N HIS A 249 14.45 -3.42 -12.11
CA HIS A 249 15.84 -3.03 -12.33
C HIS A 249 16.45 -2.45 -11.05
N ILE A 250 17.20 -3.29 -10.33
CA ILE A 250 17.97 -2.90 -9.16
C ILE A 250 19.44 -2.89 -9.58
N GLY A 251 20.08 -1.78 -9.72
CA GLY A 251 21.47 -1.71 -10.19
C GLY A 251 22.40 -2.74 -9.50
N PRO A 252 23.52 -3.14 -10.14
CA PRO A 252 24.34 -4.26 -9.69
C PRO A 252 24.87 -4.12 -8.26
N LYS A 253 25.09 -2.89 -7.79
CA LYS A 253 25.55 -2.61 -6.41
C LYS A 253 24.48 -2.89 -5.35
N LEU A 254 23.21 -2.78 -5.71
CA LEU A 254 22.07 -2.95 -4.77
C LEU A 254 21.42 -4.31 -4.88
N LEU A 255 21.67 -5.07 -5.95
CA LEU A 255 20.98 -6.34 -6.19
C LEU A 255 21.26 -7.36 -5.08
N GLN A 256 22.52 -7.54 -4.70
CA GLN A 256 22.87 -8.51 -3.66
C GLN A 256 22.35 -8.09 -2.27
N PRO A 257 22.55 -6.84 -1.79
CA PRO A 257 21.96 -6.38 -0.55
C PRO A 257 20.43 -6.48 -0.52
N PHE A 258 19.77 -6.22 -1.65
CA PHE A 258 18.31 -6.35 -1.76
C PHE A 258 17.85 -7.81 -1.60
N LYS A 259 18.50 -8.76 -2.30
CA LYS A 259 18.20 -10.18 -2.17
C LYS A 259 18.36 -10.67 -0.74
N GLU A 260 19.47 -10.33 -0.09
CA GLU A 260 19.75 -10.67 1.29
C GLU A 260 18.70 -10.09 2.25
N GLN A 261 18.24 -8.84 2.01
CA GLN A 261 17.20 -8.24 2.83
C GLN A 261 15.84 -8.92 2.64
N VAL A 262 15.47 -9.24 1.40
CA VAL A 262 14.22 -10.00 1.12
C VAL A 262 14.24 -11.37 1.80
N GLU A 263 15.39 -12.05 1.78
CA GLU A 263 15.57 -13.35 2.43
C GLU A 263 15.44 -13.25 3.95
N LYS A 264 16.08 -12.24 4.58
CA LYS A 264 15.96 -11.96 6.01
C LYS A 264 14.51 -11.63 6.40
N ASP A 265 13.85 -10.75 5.64
CA ASP A 265 12.46 -10.34 5.89
C ASP A 265 11.50 -11.54 5.76
N SER A 266 11.67 -12.37 4.73
CA SER A 266 10.89 -13.60 4.55
C SER A 266 11.13 -14.60 5.68
N GLY A 267 12.38 -14.72 6.13
CA GLY A 267 12.74 -15.54 7.29
C GLY A 267 12.07 -15.06 8.58
N LEU A 268 11.94 -13.75 8.79
CA LEU A 268 11.18 -13.19 9.91
C LEU A 268 9.69 -13.53 9.80
N MET A 269 9.09 -13.35 8.62
CA MET A 269 7.67 -13.68 8.39
C MET A 269 7.39 -15.15 8.72
N ALA A 270 8.26 -16.07 8.31
CA ALA A 270 8.18 -17.48 8.64
C ALA A 270 8.28 -17.74 10.15
N LYS A 271 9.24 -17.10 10.86
CA LYS A 271 9.37 -17.20 12.33
C LYS A 271 8.15 -16.66 13.08
N MET A 272 7.47 -15.65 12.51
CA MET A 272 6.21 -15.10 13.03
C MET A 272 4.99 -15.95 12.68
N HIS A 273 5.14 -17.03 11.91
CA HIS A 273 4.06 -17.84 11.36
C HIS A 273 3.03 -17.02 10.56
N LEU A 274 3.51 -15.99 9.85
CA LEU A 274 2.68 -15.20 8.96
C LEU A 274 2.62 -15.86 7.58
N ILE A 275 1.47 -15.79 6.97
CA ILE A 275 1.20 -16.30 5.63
C ILE A 275 0.55 -15.22 4.77
N ASP A 276 0.53 -15.44 3.48
CA ASP A 276 -0.18 -14.59 2.51
C ASP A 276 0.36 -13.14 2.45
N TYR A 277 1.63 -12.94 2.80
CA TYR A 277 2.31 -11.67 2.60
C TYR A 277 2.70 -11.46 1.14
N SER A 278 2.89 -10.21 0.75
CA SER A 278 3.24 -9.81 -0.61
C SER A 278 4.30 -8.73 -0.62
N MET A 279 5.05 -8.65 -1.70
CA MET A 279 5.93 -7.52 -2.00
C MET A 279 5.14 -6.51 -2.83
N LEU A 280 4.94 -5.31 -2.28
CA LEU A 280 4.30 -4.21 -2.99
C LEU A 280 5.37 -3.38 -3.71
N VAL A 281 5.27 -3.30 -5.03
CA VAL A 281 6.21 -2.58 -5.91
C VAL A 281 5.46 -1.44 -6.58
N GLY A 282 5.96 -0.22 -6.43
CA GLY A 282 5.46 0.95 -7.16
C GLY A 282 6.36 1.27 -8.35
N VAL A 283 5.77 1.60 -9.48
CA VAL A 283 6.49 1.96 -10.69
C VAL A 283 6.23 3.40 -11.06
N HIS A 284 7.32 4.15 -11.14
CA HIS A 284 7.38 5.51 -11.65
C HIS A 284 8.32 5.54 -12.84
N ASN A 285 7.81 5.90 -14.01
CA ASN A 285 8.63 6.09 -15.19
C ASN A 285 9.22 7.49 -15.15
N LEU A 286 10.54 7.58 -15.03
CA LEU A 286 11.24 8.85 -14.99
C LEU A 286 11.03 9.62 -16.28
N THR A 287 10.74 10.91 -16.16
CA THR A 287 10.85 11.85 -17.27
C THR A 287 12.33 12.04 -17.65
N GLU A 288 12.59 12.62 -18.80
CA GLU A 288 13.98 12.89 -19.22
C GLU A 288 14.71 13.81 -18.22
N GLU A 289 14.02 14.82 -17.71
CA GLU A 289 14.56 15.76 -16.72
C GLU A 289 14.87 15.07 -15.39
N GLU A 290 13.95 14.22 -14.91
CA GLU A 290 14.16 13.42 -13.69
C GLU A 290 15.31 12.43 -13.85
N LEU A 291 15.45 11.82 -15.03
CA LEU A 291 16.55 10.91 -15.35
C LEU A 291 17.90 11.64 -15.32
N GLU A 292 18.00 12.83 -15.92
CA GLU A 292 19.21 13.64 -15.88
C GLU A 292 19.60 14.02 -14.45
N VAL A 293 18.62 14.43 -13.62
CA VAL A 293 18.87 14.75 -12.21
C VAL A 293 19.31 13.52 -11.42
N ALA A 294 18.67 12.38 -11.65
CA ALA A 294 19.05 11.12 -11.00
C ALA A 294 20.46 10.66 -11.37
N CYS A 295 20.80 10.71 -12.66
CA CYS A 295 22.12 10.35 -13.17
C CYS A 295 23.20 11.28 -12.59
N LYS A 296 22.96 12.58 -12.54
CA LYS A 296 23.88 13.55 -11.93
C LYS A 296 24.13 13.27 -10.45
N ARG A 297 23.08 12.93 -9.68
CA ARG A 297 23.19 12.57 -8.25
C ARG A 297 23.98 11.27 -8.03
N LEU A 298 23.88 10.33 -8.95
CA LEU A 298 24.53 9.03 -8.88
C LEU A 298 25.95 9.04 -9.49
N GLY A 299 26.38 10.16 -10.08
CA GLY A 299 27.65 10.26 -10.80
C GLY A 299 27.69 9.39 -12.04
N ILE A 300 26.52 9.11 -12.66
CA ILE A 300 26.39 8.31 -13.87
C ILE A 300 26.34 9.27 -15.06
N GLU A 301 27.28 9.15 -16.00
CA GLU A 301 27.19 9.86 -17.27
C GLU A 301 26.06 9.27 -18.12
N VAL A 302 25.10 10.10 -18.52
CA VAL A 302 24.06 9.71 -19.47
C VAL A 302 24.72 9.55 -20.83
N ASN A 303 24.91 8.32 -21.27
CA ASN A 303 25.47 8.01 -22.57
C ASN A 303 24.45 8.43 -23.66
N LYS A 304 24.55 9.67 -24.17
CA LYS A 304 23.65 10.23 -25.20
C LYS A 304 23.60 9.39 -26.47
N THR A 305 24.66 8.60 -26.75
CA THR A 305 24.77 7.69 -27.90
C THR A 305 23.80 6.50 -27.86
N LYS A 306 23.33 6.06 -26.70
CA LYS A 306 22.30 5.02 -26.65
C LYS A 306 20.88 5.55 -26.98
N LYS A 307 20.64 6.84 -26.71
CA LYS A 307 19.37 7.50 -27.00
C LYS A 307 19.16 7.70 -28.49
N GLU A 308 20.21 8.12 -29.19
CA GLU A 308 20.17 8.30 -30.66
C GLU A 308 19.94 6.94 -31.37
N LYS A 309 20.58 5.87 -30.91
CA LYS A 309 20.39 4.52 -31.47
C LYS A 309 18.99 3.92 -31.22
N VAL A 310 18.37 4.20 -30.08
CA VAL A 310 16.98 3.73 -29.81
C VAL A 310 15.98 4.50 -30.66
N ILE A 311 16.17 5.82 -30.82
CA ILE A 311 15.32 6.67 -31.67
C ILE A 311 15.53 6.34 -33.17
N GLU A 312 16.75 6.01 -33.56
CA GLU A 312 17.10 5.62 -34.92
C GLU A 312 16.52 4.25 -35.26
N ASN A 313 16.65 3.26 -34.39
CA ASN A 313 16.03 1.94 -34.53
C ASN A 313 14.48 2.00 -34.54
N ASP A 314 13.86 2.87 -33.73
CA ASP A 314 12.42 3.07 -33.77
C ASP A 314 11.95 3.81 -35.05
N LYS A 315 12.79 4.68 -35.62
CA LYS A 315 12.52 5.34 -36.90
C LYS A 315 12.73 4.38 -38.07
N GLU A 316 13.74 3.53 -38.03
CA GLU A 316 13.96 2.47 -39.03
C GLU A 316 12.80 1.48 -39.00
N ARG A 317 12.42 0.96 -37.82
CA ARG A 317 11.29 0.03 -37.71
C ARG A 317 9.97 0.62 -38.22
N LYS A 318 9.70 1.91 -38.01
CA LYS A 318 8.52 2.60 -38.54
C LYS A 318 8.62 2.89 -40.03
N ARG A 319 9.83 2.92 -40.65
CA ARG A 319 10.04 2.99 -42.08
C ARG A 319 9.79 1.63 -42.72
N ASP A 320 10.34 0.56 -42.17
CA ASP A 320 10.15 -0.80 -42.65
C ASP A 320 8.68 -1.23 -42.59
N GLU A 321 7.95 -0.92 -41.53
CA GLU A 321 6.50 -1.14 -41.40
C GLU A 321 5.68 -0.35 -42.46
N LYS A 322 6.16 0.83 -42.87
CA LYS A 322 5.51 1.61 -43.95
C LYS A 322 5.87 1.15 -45.33
N GLU A 323 7.05 0.58 -45.54
CA GLU A 323 7.46 -0.03 -46.81
C GLU A 323 6.74 -1.36 -47.03
N GLU A 324 6.70 -2.23 -46.02
CA GLU A 324 5.92 -3.49 -46.09
C GLU A 324 4.42 -3.25 -46.35
N ALA A 325 3.84 -2.19 -45.75
CA ALA A 325 2.46 -1.82 -46.00
C ALA A 325 2.23 -1.29 -47.44
N LYS A 326 3.26 -0.64 -48.07
CA LYS A 326 3.18 -0.22 -49.48
C LYS A 326 3.31 -1.39 -50.43
N ASP A 327 4.21 -2.33 -50.16
CA ASP A 327 4.40 -3.53 -51.00
C ASP A 327 3.18 -4.47 -50.95
N GLN A 328 2.47 -4.52 -49.82
CA GLN A 328 1.18 -5.23 -49.75
C GLN A 328 0.07 -4.56 -50.55
N ILE A 329 0.08 -3.23 -50.68
CA ILE A 329 -0.90 -2.48 -51.53
C ILE A 329 -0.59 -2.63 -53.00
N ILE A 330 0.68 -2.72 -53.39
CA ILE A 330 1.10 -2.93 -54.82
C ILE A 330 0.75 -4.34 -55.25
N ASN A 331 1.00 -5.36 -54.44
CA ASN A 331 0.66 -6.76 -54.75
C ASN A 331 -0.84 -7.07 -54.79
N THR A 332 -1.69 -6.25 -54.16
CA THR A 332 -3.15 -6.36 -54.25
C THR A 332 -3.71 -5.69 -55.52
N ASN A 333 -3.00 -4.72 -56.12
CA ASN A 333 -3.44 -4.06 -57.36
C ASN A 333 -3.03 -4.80 -58.64
N ASP A 334 -1.97 -5.59 -58.61
CA ASP A 334 -1.54 -6.40 -59.76
C ASP A 334 -2.37 -7.68 -59.98
N ASN A 335 -3.24 -8.07 -59.04
CA ASN A 335 -4.17 -9.20 -59.18
C ASN A 335 -5.57 -8.83 -59.66
N ILE A 336 -5.79 -7.58 -60.13
CA ILE A 336 -7.11 -7.11 -60.58
C ILE A 336 -7.17 -6.91 -62.13
N ILE A 337 -6.09 -7.16 -62.87
CA ILE A 337 -6.09 -6.98 -64.30
C ILE A 337 -5.75 -8.32 -65.04
N GLY A 338 -6.76 -9.05 -65.50
CA GLY A 338 -6.59 -10.06 -66.49
C GLY A 338 -7.36 -11.35 -66.30
N GLU A 339 -8.62 -11.41 -66.77
CA GLU A 339 -9.06 -12.34 -67.82
C GLU A 339 -10.53 -12.13 -68.19
N PRO A 340 -10.88 -12.29 -69.44
CA PRO A 340 -12.18 -11.89 -69.97
C PRO A 340 -13.21 -13.00 -69.89
N ALA A 341 -14.46 -12.55 -69.91
CA ALA A 341 -15.70 -13.29 -69.89
C ALA A 341 -15.81 -14.44 -70.89
N GLN A 342 -16.27 -15.60 -70.49
CA GLN A 342 -17.08 -16.53 -71.34
C GLN A 342 -18.44 -16.75 -70.67
N LYS A 343 -19.45 -16.44 -71.50
CA LYS A 343 -20.87 -16.75 -71.27
C LYS A 343 -21.06 -18.26 -71.39
N HIS A 344 -21.86 -18.85 -70.54
CA HIS A 344 -22.82 -19.89 -70.91
C HIS A 344 -23.96 -19.93 -69.89
N ASP A 345 -25.12 -20.11 -70.51
CA ASP A 345 -26.48 -20.02 -70.03
C ASP A 345 -26.88 -21.26 -69.17
N GLU A 346 -27.96 -21.00 -68.48
CA GLU A 346 -29.11 -21.83 -68.13
C GLU A 346 -29.13 -22.86 -67.05
N SER A 347 -30.10 -22.57 -66.26
CA SER A 347 -31.23 -23.42 -65.79
C SER A 347 -31.04 -24.18 -64.47
N GLY A 348 -31.90 -23.90 -63.60
CA GLY A 348 -32.82 -24.86 -63.06
C GLY A 348 -32.87 -25.07 -61.61
N SER A 349 -33.91 -24.52 -61.04
CA SER A 349 -34.82 -25.15 -60.08
C SER A 349 -34.35 -25.53 -58.65
N ASN A 350 -34.96 -24.84 -57.72
CA ASN A 350 -35.89 -25.42 -56.69
C ASN A 350 -35.28 -26.35 -55.63
N GLU A 351 -35.55 -26.06 -54.50
CA GLU A 351 -36.55 -26.28 -53.44
C GLU A 351 -35.88 -26.57 -52.09
N THR A 352 -36.31 -25.81 -51.18
CA THR A 352 -37.04 -26.10 -49.89
C THR A 352 -36.50 -27.18 -48.97
N GLU A 353 -36.41 -26.85 -47.77
CA GLU A 353 -37.12 -27.14 -46.49
C GLU A 353 -36.13 -27.14 -45.35
N GLU A 354 -36.32 -26.31 -44.42
CA GLU A 354 -37.11 -26.32 -43.15
C GLU A 354 -36.79 -27.47 -42.17
N LYS A 355 -36.68 -27.00 -40.97
CA LYS A 355 -37.06 -27.55 -39.65
C LYS A 355 -35.89 -27.86 -38.72
N GLU A 356 -35.84 -27.09 -37.68
CA GLU A 356 -36.42 -27.24 -36.29
C GLU A 356 -35.95 -28.47 -35.56
N SER A 357 -35.41 -28.27 -34.41
CA SER A 357 -35.95 -28.40 -33.04
C SER A 357 -34.82 -28.61 -32.05
N LYS A 358 -34.72 -27.82 -31.03
CA LYS A 358 -35.29 -27.88 -29.68
C LYS A 358 -34.77 -29.02 -28.79
N GLN A 359 -34.32 -28.55 -27.65
CA GLN A 359 -34.54 -29.12 -26.28
C GLN A 359 -33.59 -30.28 -25.92
N GLU A 360 -33.10 -30.45 -24.74
CA GLU A 360 -33.41 -30.10 -23.33
C GLU A 360 -32.19 -30.51 -22.47
N GLU A 361 -31.86 -29.74 -21.53
CA GLU A 361 -31.97 -29.88 -20.05
C GLU A 361 -31.16 -30.98 -19.32
N SER A 362 -30.52 -30.47 -18.29
CA SER A 362 -30.36 -30.99 -16.93
C SER A 362 -29.35 -32.10 -16.65
N LYS A 363 -28.33 -31.73 -15.98
CA LYS A 363 -28.13 -32.10 -14.54
C LYS A 363 -27.02 -31.26 -13.93
#